data_e3530b1c81e95fc8b897132f8c7c9adc
#
_entry.id   e3530b1c81e95fc8b897132f8c7c9adc
#
_cell.length_a   1.000
_cell.length_b   1.000
_cell.length_c   1.000
_cell.angle_alpha   90.00
_cell.angle_beta   90.00
_cell.angle_gamma   90.00
#
_symmetry.space_group_name_H-M   'P 1'
#
loop_
_entity.id
_entity.type
_entity.pdbx_description
1 polymer ?
#
loop_
_entity_poly.entity_id
_entity_poly.type
_entity_poly.pdbx_seq_one_letter_code
_entity_poly.pdbx_strand_id
1 'polypeptide(L)'
;MSNINDAYKEKLISILTDDLKMLRTKAGLTQQELASKLGVTRNLYAMIERSEHKMTWSNFLAFLLVFRSNPKTLRVIDLIGAYPPELENYLSMTGEELAKSLTGIEKLSDDEMDFAAAAGENTKQEKKEILS
;
A
#
# COMPACT_ATOMS: atom_id res chain seq x y z
N MET A 1 6.52 13.95 -8.92
CA MET A 1 7.35 12.79 -9.22
C MET A 1 6.67 11.53 -8.73
N SER A 2 6.57 10.57 -9.60
CA SER A 2 5.87 9.32 -9.37
C SER A 2 6.77 8.23 -8.78
N ASN A 3 8.07 8.51 -8.64
CA ASN A 3 9.03 7.55 -8.13
C ASN A 3 9.36 7.85 -6.68
N ILE A 4 9.42 6.83 -5.84
CA ILE A 4 9.76 6.98 -4.43
C ILE A 4 11.14 6.38 -4.18
N ASN A 5 11.95 7.09 -3.39
CA ASN A 5 13.30 6.65 -3.05
C ASN A 5 13.33 6.00 -1.66
N ASP A 6 14.50 5.51 -1.27
CA ASP A 6 14.65 4.82 0.00
C ASP A 6 14.37 5.72 1.20
N ALA A 7 14.73 7.00 1.13
CA ALA A 7 14.43 7.95 2.20
C ALA A 7 12.93 8.12 2.41
N TYR A 8 12.17 8.15 1.32
CA TYR A 8 10.72 8.25 1.39
C TYR A 8 10.10 6.98 1.98
N LYS A 9 10.59 5.81 1.57
CA LYS A 9 10.14 4.53 2.13
C LYS A 9 10.40 4.47 3.63
N GLU A 10 11.56 4.92 4.06
CA GLU A 10 11.92 4.96 5.49
C GLU A 10 10.97 5.87 6.28
N LYS A 11 10.60 7.01 5.69
CA LYS A 11 9.65 7.93 6.32
C LYS A 11 8.29 7.26 6.52
N LEU A 12 7.78 6.58 5.50
CA LEU A 12 6.50 5.88 5.59
C LEU A 12 6.54 4.75 6.61
N ILE A 13 7.64 3.99 6.65
CA ILE A 13 7.84 2.93 7.63
C ILE A 13 7.81 3.50 9.04
N SER A 14 8.47 4.63 9.27
CA SER A 14 8.50 5.30 10.56
C SER A 14 7.09 5.73 11.01
N ILE A 15 6.32 6.31 10.09
CA ILE A 15 4.94 6.73 10.36
C ILE A 15 4.10 5.54 10.83
N LEU A 16 4.18 4.42 10.13
CA LEU A 16 3.38 3.24 10.46
C LEU A 16 3.86 2.59 11.76
N THR A 17 5.18 2.51 11.96
CA THR A 17 5.76 1.91 13.16
C THR A 17 5.32 2.65 14.42
N ASP A 18 5.29 3.98 14.39
CA ASP A 18 4.91 4.79 15.53
C ASP A 18 3.47 4.50 16.00
N ASP A 19 2.59 4.18 15.07
CA ASP A 19 1.16 3.96 15.38
C ASP A 19 0.75 2.48 15.28
N LEU A 20 1.71 1.57 15.17
CA LEU A 20 1.43 0.16 14.91
C LEU A 20 0.57 -0.49 16.00
N LYS A 21 0.94 -0.28 17.27
CA LYS A 21 0.19 -0.86 18.40
C LYS A 21 -1.23 -0.32 18.45
N MET A 22 -1.39 0.98 18.26
CA MET A 22 -2.70 1.61 18.26
C MET A 22 -3.57 1.05 17.13
N LEU A 23 -3.01 0.91 15.92
CA LEU A 23 -3.73 0.36 14.77
C LEU A 23 -4.15 -1.09 15.03
N ARG A 24 -3.23 -1.91 15.55
CA ARG A 24 -3.55 -3.30 15.88
C ARG A 24 -4.69 -3.39 16.89
N THR A 25 -4.61 -2.62 17.95
CA THR A 25 -5.62 -2.61 19.01
C THR A 25 -6.98 -2.14 18.45
N LYS A 26 -6.98 -1.09 17.62
CA LYS A 26 -8.20 -0.56 17.01
C LYS A 26 -8.80 -1.56 16.03
N ALA A 27 -7.97 -2.32 15.34
CA ALA A 27 -8.44 -3.37 14.44
C ALA A 27 -9.02 -4.58 15.19
N GLY A 28 -8.81 -4.66 16.49
CA GLY A 28 -9.28 -5.77 17.31
C GLY A 28 -8.44 -7.02 17.20
N LEU A 29 -7.16 -6.88 16.85
CA LEU A 29 -6.27 -8.01 16.60
C LEU A 29 -5.27 -8.20 17.73
N THR A 30 -5.02 -9.47 18.12
CA THR A 30 -3.91 -9.80 18.98
C THR A 30 -2.60 -9.76 18.18
N GLN A 31 -1.46 -9.75 18.87
CA GLN A 31 -0.16 -9.84 18.20
C GLN A 31 -0.06 -11.11 17.35
N GLN A 32 -0.55 -12.23 17.87
CA GLN A 32 -0.51 -13.50 17.13
C GLN A 32 -1.37 -13.45 15.87
N GLU A 33 -2.56 -12.87 15.98
CA GLU A 33 -3.47 -12.76 14.83
C GLU A 33 -2.87 -11.88 13.72
N LEU A 34 -2.30 -10.74 14.08
CA LEU A 34 -1.69 -9.87 13.08
C LEU A 34 -0.44 -10.50 12.48
N ALA A 35 0.40 -11.14 13.32
CA ALA A 35 1.57 -11.87 12.83
C ALA A 35 1.17 -12.94 11.82
N SER A 36 0.11 -13.69 12.12
CA SER A 36 -0.40 -14.74 11.21
C SER A 36 -0.83 -14.17 9.87
N LYS A 37 -1.51 -13.02 9.88
CA LYS A 37 -1.94 -12.37 8.64
C LYS A 37 -0.76 -11.92 7.77
N LEU A 38 0.34 -11.55 8.38
CA LEU A 38 1.55 -11.15 7.65
C LEU A 38 2.44 -12.33 7.26
N GLY A 39 2.23 -13.50 7.86
CA GLY A 39 3.10 -14.64 7.62
C GLY A 39 4.42 -14.57 8.37
N VAL A 40 4.47 -13.87 9.51
CA VAL A 40 5.66 -13.78 10.37
C VAL A 40 5.36 -14.41 11.72
N THR A 41 6.42 -14.69 12.51
CA THR A 41 6.23 -15.21 13.85
C THR A 41 5.72 -14.10 14.80
N ARG A 42 5.01 -14.52 15.86
CA ARG A 42 4.56 -13.57 16.87
C ARG A 42 5.76 -12.83 17.50
N ASN A 43 6.86 -13.54 17.74
CA ASN A 43 8.05 -12.94 18.33
C ASN A 43 8.63 -11.83 17.45
N LEU A 44 8.75 -12.08 16.14
CA LEU A 44 9.23 -11.07 15.20
C LEU A 44 8.27 -9.87 15.17
N TYR A 45 6.98 -10.12 15.11
CA TYR A 45 6.00 -9.04 15.14
C TYR A 45 6.14 -8.18 16.40
N ALA A 46 6.25 -8.83 17.56
CA ALA A 46 6.41 -8.11 18.83
C ALA A 46 7.66 -7.25 18.86
N MET A 47 8.76 -7.72 18.27
CA MET A 47 9.99 -6.93 18.14
C MET A 47 9.78 -5.71 17.22
N ILE A 48 9.04 -5.86 16.15
CA ILE A 48 8.72 -4.74 15.25
C ILE A 48 7.88 -3.69 15.99
N GLU A 49 6.86 -4.13 16.72
CA GLU A 49 5.98 -3.24 17.47
C GLU A 49 6.75 -2.44 18.54
N ARG A 50 7.77 -3.04 19.15
CA ARG A 50 8.62 -2.37 20.15
C ARG A 50 9.79 -1.60 19.53
N SER A 51 9.89 -1.56 18.21
CA SER A 51 11.00 -0.94 17.47
C SER A 51 12.36 -1.59 17.76
N GLU A 52 12.37 -2.83 18.20
CA GLU A 52 13.60 -3.63 18.38
C GLU A 52 14.05 -4.26 17.07
N HIS A 53 13.15 -4.39 16.10
CA HIS A 53 13.43 -4.89 14.77
C HIS A 53 12.74 -3.98 13.76
N LYS A 54 13.46 -3.54 12.76
CA LYS A 54 12.92 -2.63 11.77
C LYS A 54 11.96 -3.37 10.83
N MET A 55 10.82 -2.76 10.57
CA MET A 55 9.87 -3.22 9.57
C MET A 55 10.50 -3.14 8.18
N THR A 56 10.42 -4.22 7.41
CA THR A 56 10.86 -4.18 6.01
C THR A 56 9.82 -3.48 5.15
N TRP A 57 10.19 -3.08 3.93
CA TRP A 57 9.23 -2.50 2.99
C TRP A 57 8.11 -3.49 2.67
N SER A 58 8.43 -4.77 2.53
CA SER A 58 7.41 -5.80 2.30
C SER A 58 6.45 -5.93 3.47
N ASN A 59 6.96 -5.89 4.70
CA ASN A 59 6.10 -5.88 5.90
C ASN A 59 5.21 -4.65 5.92
N PHE A 60 5.76 -3.48 5.59
CA PHE A 60 4.99 -2.23 5.54
C PHE A 60 3.80 -2.37 4.58
N LEU A 61 4.03 -2.86 3.37
CA LEU A 61 2.96 -3.05 2.40
C LEU A 61 1.91 -4.05 2.88
N ALA A 62 2.34 -5.12 3.55
CA ALA A 62 1.42 -6.11 4.10
C ALA A 62 0.58 -5.52 5.24
N PHE A 63 1.19 -4.73 6.13
CA PHE A 63 0.44 -4.02 7.17
C PHE A 63 -0.60 -3.07 6.58
N LEU A 64 -0.22 -2.30 5.55
CA LEU A 64 -1.16 -1.42 4.88
C LEU A 64 -2.37 -2.19 4.35
N LEU A 65 -2.12 -3.33 3.72
CA LEU A 65 -3.19 -4.15 3.17
C LEU A 65 -4.15 -4.60 4.28
N VAL A 66 -3.62 -5.06 5.40
CA VAL A 66 -4.45 -5.50 6.53
C VAL A 66 -5.29 -4.35 7.08
N PHE A 67 -4.66 -3.20 7.35
CA PHE A 67 -5.35 -2.07 7.99
C PHE A 67 -6.31 -1.36 7.04
N ARG A 68 -6.02 -1.32 5.75
CA ARG A 68 -6.95 -0.76 4.77
C ARG A 68 -8.12 -1.70 4.48
N SER A 69 -7.96 -2.99 4.75
CA SER A 69 -9.04 -3.97 4.59
C SER A 69 -10.00 -3.98 5.78
N ASN A 70 -9.62 -3.34 6.89
CA ASN A 70 -10.44 -3.30 8.11
C ASN A 70 -11.15 -1.95 8.21
N PRO A 71 -12.51 -1.95 8.27
CA PRO A 71 -13.27 -0.69 8.36
C PRO A 71 -12.91 0.17 9.56
N LYS A 72 -12.40 -0.43 10.64
CA LYS A 72 -12.04 0.31 11.86
C LYS A 72 -10.73 1.08 11.72
N THR A 73 -9.84 0.67 10.81
CA THR A 73 -8.53 1.28 10.65
C THR A 73 -8.31 1.95 9.29
N LEU A 74 -9.20 1.72 8.34
CA LEU A 74 -9.09 2.27 6.98
C LEU A 74 -8.86 3.80 6.99
N ARG A 75 -9.68 4.54 7.73
CA ARG A 75 -9.56 6.01 7.78
C ARG A 75 -8.32 6.46 8.55
N VAL A 76 -7.93 5.71 9.56
CA VAL A 76 -6.76 6.04 10.37
C VAL A 76 -5.50 6.01 9.51
N ILE A 77 -5.37 5.01 8.64
CA ILE A 77 -4.24 4.91 7.71
C ILE A 77 -4.12 6.16 6.85
N ASP A 78 -5.24 6.67 6.34
CA ASP A 78 -5.24 7.90 5.55
C ASP A 78 -4.88 9.13 6.39
N LEU A 79 -5.41 9.22 7.61
CA LEU A 79 -5.18 10.35 8.50
C LEU A 79 -3.73 10.46 8.96
N ILE A 80 -3.06 9.33 9.24
CA ILE A 80 -1.65 9.37 9.68
C ILE A 80 -0.67 9.56 8.52
N GLY A 81 -1.16 9.52 7.28
CA GLY A 81 -0.31 9.70 6.11
C GLY A 81 0.51 8.48 5.72
N ALA A 82 0.08 7.29 6.14
CA ALA A 82 0.81 6.05 5.80
C ALA A 82 0.57 5.58 4.37
N TYR A 83 -0.50 6.04 3.72
CA TYR A 83 -0.81 5.67 2.34
C TYR A 83 -1.10 6.91 1.51
N PRO A 84 -0.07 7.74 1.25
CA PRO A 84 -0.26 8.98 0.50
C PRO A 84 -0.46 8.73 -1.00
N PRO A 85 -1.01 9.72 -1.74
CA PRO A 85 -1.22 9.58 -3.18
C PRO A 85 0.03 9.20 -3.97
N GLU A 86 1.21 9.66 -3.55
CA GLU A 86 2.48 9.33 -4.21
C GLU A 86 2.77 7.84 -4.15
N LEU A 87 2.47 7.21 -3.01
CA LEU A 87 2.63 5.76 -2.87
C LEU A 87 1.64 5.01 -3.73
N GLU A 88 0.38 5.44 -3.73
CA GLU A 88 -0.65 4.82 -4.56
C GLU A 88 -0.28 4.89 -6.03
N ASN A 89 0.19 6.04 -6.49
CA ASN A 89 0.64 6.21 -7.86
C ASN A 89 1.81 5.28 -8.19
N TYR A 90 2.79 5.20 -7.29
CA TYR A 90 3.95 4.32 -7.47
C TYR A 90 3.54 2.85 -7.61
N LEU A 91 2.63 2.39 -6.74
CA LEU A 91 2.19 0.99 -6.75
C LEU A 91 1.35 0.63 -7.97
N SER A 92 0.63 1.60 -8.54
CA SER A 92 -0.20 1.38 -9.73
C SER A 92 0.59 1.52 -11.03
N MET A 93 1.80 2.05 -10.97
CA MET A 93 2.60 2.38 -12.14
C MET A 93 3.14 1.12 -12.83
N THR A 94 2.98 1.03 -14.15
CA THR A 94 3.57 -0.03 -14.94
C THR A 94 5.03 0.31 -15.27
N GLY A 95 5.80 -0.68 -15.70
CA GLY A 95 7.18 -0.44 -16.13
C GLY A 95 7.27 0.55 -17.29
N GLU A 96 6.30 0.53 -18.19
CA GLU A 96 6.24 1.47 -19.32
C GLU A 96 5.98 2.89 -18.83
N GLU A 97 5.04 3.08 -17.94
CA GLU A 97 4.74 4.40 -17.35
C GLU A 97 5.94 4.96 -16.59
N LEU A 98 6.64 4.11 -15.85
CA LEU A 98 7.84 4.50 -15.13
C LEU A 98 8.93 4.95 -16.11
N ALA A 99 9.14 4.22 -17.19
CA ALA A 99 10.12 4.58 -18.21
C ALA A 99 9.79 5.92 -18.85
N LYS A 100 8.53 6.18 -19.16
CA LYS A 100 8.07 7.45 -19.70
C LYS A 100 8.30 8.60 -18.73
N SER A 101 8.02 8.37 -17.47
CA SER A 101 8.25 9.36 -16.41
C SER A 101 9.73 9.73 -16.29
N LEU A 102 10.62 8.73 -16.36
CA LEU A 102 12.06 8.94 -16.28
C LEU A 102 12.64 9.65 -17.49
N THR A 103 12.03 9.48 -18.67
CA THR A 103 12.48 10.11 -19.92
C THR A 103 11.83 11.47 -20.20
N GLY A 104 10.87 11.89 -19.37
CA GLY A 104 10.15 13.14 -19.55
C GLY A 104 9.04 13.08 -20.60
N ILE A 105 8.67 11.90 -21.04
CA ILE A 105 7.55 11.72 -21.99
C ILE A 105 6.26 11.69 -21.17
N GLU A 106 5.47 12.76 -21.27
CA GLU A 106 4.27 12.92 -20.43
C GLU A 106 2.96 12.66 -21.17
N LYS A 107 2.98 12.57 -22.50
CA LYS A 107 1.75 12.40 -23.27
C LYS A 107 1.60 10.98 -23.79
N LEU A 108 0.45 10.38 -23.49
CA LEU A 108 0.00 9.17 -24.18
C LEU A 108 -0.48 9.54 -25.58
N SER A 109 -0.27 8.65 -26.55
CA SER A 109 -0.87 8.80 -27.86
C SER A 109 -2.38 8.62 -27.75
N ASP A 110 -3.13 9.13 -28.75
CA ASP A 110 -4.58 8.97 -28.78
C ASP A 110 -5.00 7.49 -28.72
N ASP A 111 -4.26 6.64 -29.41
CA ASP A 111 -4.51 5.19 -29.42
C ASP A 111 -4.30 4.58 -28.02
N GLU A 112 -3.29 5.01 -27.30
CA GLU A 112 -3.01 4.53 -25.94
C GLU A 112 -4.08 4.99 -24.96
N MET A 113 -4.58 6.20 -25.11
CA MET A 113 -5.66 6.73 -24.30
C MET A 113 -6.96 5.95 -24.54
N ASP A 114 -7.30 5.66 -25.78
CA ASP A 114 -8.47 4.86 -26.14
C ASP A 114 -8.36 3.45 -25.58
N PHE A 115 -7.19 2.84 -25.67
CA PHE A 115 -6.94 1.51 -25.13
C PHE A 115 -7.10 1.49 -23.60
N ALA A 116 -6.57 2.48 -22.91
CA ALA A 116 -6.68 2.58 -21.45
C ALA A 116 -8.14 2.75 -21.03
N ALA A 117 -8.92 3.55 -21.74
CA ALA A 117 -10.34 3.72 -21.46
C ALA A 117 -11.12 2.41 -21.67
N ALA A 118 -10.85 1.70 -22.78
CA ALA A 118 -11.49 0.42 -23.05
C ALA A 118 -11.14 -0.63 -22.01
N ALA A 119 -9.88 -0.70 -21.56
CA ALA A 119 -9.44 -1.60 -20.53
C ALA A 119 -10.13 -1.31 -19.18
N GLY A 120 -10.32 -0.04 -18.85
CA GLY A 120 -11.03 0.36 -17.64
C GLY A 120 -12.49 -0.06 -17.65
N GLU A 121 -13.17 0.09 -18.77
CA GLU A 121 -14.55 -0.33 -18.91
C GLU A 121 -14.70 -1.85 -18.80
N ASN A 122 -13.84 -2.60 -19.45
CA ASN A 122 -13.83 -4.06 -19.37
C ASN A 122 -13.63 -4.56 -17.93
N THR A 123 -12.73 -3.95 -17.20
CA THR A 123 -12.47 -4.31 -15.82
C THR A 123 -13.71 -4.08 -14.94
N LYS A 124 -14.42 -2.98 -15.14
CA LYS A 124 -15.65 -2.69 -14.41
C LYS A 124 -16.74 -3.70 -14.70
N GLN A 125 -16.87 -4.09 -15.95
CA GLN A 125 -17.86 -5.07 -16.37
C GLN A 125 -17.55 -6.46 -15.82
N GLU A 126 -16.30 -6.88 -15.85
CA GLU A 126 -15.85 -8.15 -15.28
C GLU A 126 -16.14 -8.21 -13.77
N LYS A 127 -15.85 -7.15 -13.04
CA LYS A 127 -16.18 -7.06 -11.62
C LYS A 127 -17.67 -7.20 -11.37
N LYS A 128 -18.47 -6.56 -12.18
CA LYS A 128 -19.93 -6.63 -12.05
C LYS A 128 -20.46 -8.05 -12.28
N GLU A 129 -19.92 -8.76 -13.26
CA GLU A 129 -20.27 -10.14 -13.54
C GLU A 129 -19.85 -11.10 -12.43
N ILE A 130 -18.67 -10.91 -11.87
CA ILE A 130 -18.15 -11.74 -10.79
C ILE A 130 -18.97 -11.53 -9.51
N LEU A 131 -19.39 -10.31 -9.23
CA LEU A 131 -20.14 -9.97 -8.03
C LEU A 131 -21.64 -10.23 -8.11
N SER A 132 -22.14 -10.48 -9.28
CA SER A 132 -23.55 -10.84 -9.48
C SER A 132 -23.75 -12.35 -9.51
#